data_fbfbff1e6fed792e9e09b4ea4320f441
#
_entry.id   fbfbff1e6fed792e9e09b4ea4320f441
#
_cell.length_a   1.000
_cell.length_b   1.000
_cell.length_c   1.000
_cell.angle_alpha   90.00
_cell.angle_beta   90.00
_cell.angle_gamma   90.00
#
_symmetry.space_group_name_H-M   'P 1'
#
loop_
_entity.id
_entity.type
_entity.pdbx_description
1 polymer ?
#
loop_
_entity_poly.entity_id
_entity_poly.type
_entity_poly.pdbx_seq_one_letter_code
_entity_poly.pdbx_strand_id
1 'polypeptide(L)'
;DLRNVNNGADYIIVAHDSFIDAAEKLRAHRTAYSGMRVTVAKTSDIYDEFSWGLFDPTAIRDFLRYAGLNWSSGSPPAFALLLGDGNFDYKNHSRNSPGLWVPPFEQGDRCTDDWFVYFDGNGDPLVENDIFPDMAIGRLPAQLPVQADIMVRKIIDYESAPEFGVWRNTIVLTADDENTPGSTFAELFHTTDSERLADRHLPRAFRAEKVY
;
A
#
# COMPACT_ATOMS: atom_id res chain seq x y z
N ASP A 1 9.38 -1.09 21.41
CA ASP A 1 8.78 0.21 21.78
C ASP A 1 8.76 1.11 20.55
N LEU A 2 7.57 1.24 19.96
CA LEU A 2 7.33 2.03 18.75
C LEU A 2 7.20 3.53 19.05
N ARG A 3 6.96 3.89 20.31
CA ARG A 3 6.88 5.28 20.77
C ARG A 3 8.23 5.88 21.14
N ASN A 4 9.32 5.12 21.05
CA ASN A 4 10.65 5.67 21.33
C ASN A 4 11.02 6.70 20.25
N VAL A 5 11.18 7.95 20.65
CA VAL A 5 11.53 9.07 19.75
C VAL A 5 12.91 8.91 19.09
N ASN A 6 13.80 8.09 19.66
CA ASN A 6 15.10 7.81 19.06
C ASN A 6 15.03 6.78 17.91
N ASN A 7 13.88 6.22 17.63
CA ASN A 7 13.67 5.40 16.43
C ASN A 7 13.85 6.24 15.16
N GLY A 8 14.05 5.55 14.04
CA GLY A 8 14.13 6.18 12.74
C GLY A 8 14.06 5.15 11.61
N ALA A 9 13.45 5.51 10.52
CA ALA A 9 13.37 4.71 9.31
C ALA A 9 13.16 5.63 8.10
N ASP A 10 13.54 5.14 6.92
CA ASP A 10 13.14 5.72 5.64
C ASP A 10 11.91 4.98 5.09
N TYR A 11 11.76 3.71 5.51
CA TYR A 11 10.72 2.80 5.08
C TYR A 11 10.18 1.99 6.27
N ILE A 12 8.88 2.02 6.49
CA ILE A 12 8.19 1.25 7.54
C ILE A 12 7.41 0.12 6.88
N ILE A 13 7.60 -1.12 7.35
CA ILE A 13 6.81 -2.29 6.96
C ILE A 13 5.90 -2.63 8.13
N VAL A 14 4.61 -2.38 7.99
CA VAL A 14 3.56 -2.85 8.90
C VAL A 14 3.17 -4.25 8.46
N ALA A 15 3.51 -5.26 9.24
CA ALA A 15 3.29 -6.65 8.87
C ALA A 15 2.40 -7.37 9.87
N HIS A 16 1.43 -8.16 9.38
CA HIS A 16 0.74 -9.12 10.21
C HIS A 16 1.75 -10.13 10.79
N ASP A 17 1.56 -10.53 12.02
CA ASP A 17 2.49 -11.37 12.78
C ASP A 17 2.92 -12.65 12.04
N SER A 18 2.02 -13.24 11.26
CA SER A 18 2.29 -14.44 10.45
C SER A 18 3.25 -14.18 9.27
N PHE A 19 3.55 -12.93 8.93
CA PHE A 19 4.33 -12.57 7.74
C PHE A 19 5.68 -11.92 8.08
N ILE A 20 6.08 -11.95 9.33
CA ILE A 20 7.33 -11.31 9.80
C ILE A 20 8.57 -11.84 9.09
N ASP A 21 8.65 -13.14 8.82
CA ASP A 21 9.78 -13.73 8.11
C ASP A 21 9.92 -13.15 6.68
N ALA A 22 8.81 -12.94 5.99
CA ALA A 22 8.80 -12.29 4.67
C ALA A 22 9.14 -10.80 4.77
N ALA A 23 8.61 -10.10 5.78
CA ALA A 23 8.92 -8.70 6.05
C ALA A 23 10.42 -8.49 6.32
N GLU A 24 11.04 -9.36 7.09
CA GLU A 24 12.48 -9.31 7.40
C GLU A 24 13.36 -9.55 6.17
N LYS A 25 12.96 -10.45 5.26
CA LYS A 25 13.65 -10.64 3.97
C LYS A 25 13.60 -9.37 3.13
N LEU A 26 12.42 -8.71 3.06
CA LEU A 26 12.28 -7.45 2.34
C LEU A 26 13.08 -6.33 3.00
N ARG A 27 13.06 -6.26 4.34
CA ARG A 27 13.89 -5.32 5.10
C ARG A 27 15.37 -5.47 4.75
N ALA A 28 15.88 -6.69 4.81
CA ALA A 28 17.29 -6.98 4.48
C ALA A 28 17.63 -6.56 3.05
N HIS A 29 16.75 -6.87 2.10
CA HIS A 29 16.92 -6.48 0.70
C HIS A 29 16.92 -4.95 0.54
N ARG A 30 15.93 -4.23 1.09
CA ARG A 30 15.88 -2.76 1.00
C ARG A 30 17.10 -2.08 1.63
N THR A 31 17.57 -2.63 2.74
CA THR A 31 18.79 -2.12 3.38
C THR A 31 20.02 -2.33 2.50
N ALA A 32 20.17 -3.51 1.92
CA ALA A 32 21.35 -3.84 1.11
C ALA A 32 21.31 -3.21 -0.29
N TYR A 33 20.15 -3.27 -0.96
CA TYR A 33 19.98 -2.85 -2.36
C TYR A 33 19.71 -1.34 -2.50
N SER A 34 18.84 -0.80 -1.65
CA SER A 34 18.42 0.60 -1.72
C SER A 34 19.12 1.52 -0.72
N GLY A 35 19.89 0.97 0.23
CA GLY A 35 20.55 1.73 1.30
C GLY A 35 19.57 2.34 2.32
N MET A 36 18.32 1.86 2.36
CA MET A 36 17.29 2.40 3.24
C MET A 36 17.41 1.88 4.67
N ARG A 37 17.10 2.73 5.64
CA ARG A 37 16.80 2.31 7.00
C ARG A 37 15.37 1.78 7.03
N VAL A 38 15.20 0.51 7.35
CA VAL A 38 13.88 -0.14 7.33
C VAL A 38 13.51 -0.65 8.70
N THR A 39 12.31 -0.27 9.16
CA THR A 39 11.70 -0.78 10.39
C THR A 39 10.55 -1.71 10.05
N VAL A 40 10.53 -2.89 10.63
CA VAL A 40 9.38 -3.81 10.59
C VAL A 40 8.62 -3.66 11.89
N ALA A 41 7.34 -3.33 11.79
CA ALA A 41 6.41 -3.22 12.92
C ALA A 41 5.32 -4.29 12.79
N LYS A 42 5.15 -5.11 13.83
CA LYS A 42 4.07 -6.10 13.89
C LYS A 42 2.73 -5.41 14.15
N THR A 43 1.68 -5.93 13.56
CA THR A 43 0.33 -5.41 13.85
C THR A 43 -0.05 -5.57 15.31
N SER A 44 0.35 -6.67 15.96
CA SER A 44 0.12 -6.87 17.40
C SER A 44 0.79 -5.79 18.26
N ASP A 45 2.07 -5.48 18.01
CA ASP A 45 2.79 -4.43 18.74
C ASP A 45 2.15 -3.04 18.53
N ILE A 46 1.68 -2.78 17.30
CA ILE A 46 0.97 -1.53 16.99
C ILE A 46 -0.34 -1.44 17.77
N TYR A 47 -1.13 -2.50 17.79
CA TYR A 47 -2.39 -2.49 18.54
C TYR A 47 -2.14 -2.34 20.04
N ASP A 48 -1.14 -3.02 20.59
CA ASP A 48 -0.79 -2.90 22.01
C ASP A 48 -0.42 -1.47 22.40
N GLU A 49 0.39 -0.78 21.58
CA GLU A 49 0.90 0.55 21.91
C GLU A 49 -0.07 1.70 21.52
N PHE A 50 -0.90 1.52 20.48
CA PHE A 50 -1.72 2.62 19.92
C PHE A 50 -3.22 2.44 20.10
N SER A 51 -3.72 1.24 20.43
CA SER A 51 -5.14 0.98 20.66
C SER A 51 -5.42 0.08 21.88
N TRP A 52 -4.49 -0.03 22.83
CA TRP A 52 -4.67 -0.81 24.06
C TRP A 52 -4.95 -2.30 23.80
N GLY A 53 -4.36 -2.86 22.75
CA GLY A 53 -4.58 -4.23 22.30
C GLY A 53 -5.87 -4.45 21.51
N LEU A 54 -6.61 -3.38 21.19
CA LEU A 54 -7.80 -3.50 20.35
C LEU A 54 -7.41 -3.54 18.87
N PHE A 55 -8.03 -4.46 18.14
CA PHE A 55 -7.91 -4.52 16.69
C PHE A 55 -8.65 -3.33 16.05
N ASP A 56 -7.89 -2.31 15.66
CA ASP A 56 -8.42 -1.04 15.16
C ASP A 56 -7.50 -0.49 14.03
N PRO A 57 -8.03 -0.26 12.82
CA PRO A 57 -7.26 0.39 11.75
C PRO A 57 -6.65 1.73 12.17
N THR A 58 -7.33 2.49 13.04
CA THR A 58 -6.85 3.78 13.55
C THR A 58 -5.48 3.66 14.22
N ALA A 59 -5.20 2.55 14.89
CA ALA A 59 -3.91 2.32 15.53
C ALA A 59 -2.74 2.31 14.52
N ILE A 60 -2.96 1.76 13.32
CA ILE A 60 -1.95 1.73 12.25
C ILE A 60 -1.67 3.17 11.77
N ARG A 61 -2.72 3.96 11.54
CA ARG A 61 -2.58 5.37 11.17
C ARG A 61 -1.84 6.16 12.26
N ASP A 62 -2.28 6.02 13.50
CA ASP A 62 -1.68 6.73 14.63
C ASP A 62 -0.20 6.37 14.81
N PHE A 63 0.16 5.10 14.59
CA PHE A 63 1.56 4.67 14.57
C PHE A 63 2.36 5.33 13.44
N LEU A 64 1.88 5.28 12.19
CA LEU A 64 2.57 5.87 11.05
C LEU A 64 2.71 7.39 11.22
N ARG A 65 1.64 8.06 11.67
CA ARG A 65 1.67 9.49 12.00
C ARG A 65 2.67 9.79 13.11
N TYR A 66 2.68 8.99 14.18
CA TYR A 66 3.63 9.16 15.27
C TYR A 66 5.08 9.01 14.78
N ALA A 67 5.36 8.00 13.98
CA ALA A 67 6.67 7.77 13.40
C ALA A 67 7.10 8.93 12.49
N GLY A 68 6.21 9.42 11.64
CA GLY A 68 6.47 10.55 10.74
C GLY A 68 6.78 11.85 11.47
N LEU A 69 6.11 12.10 12.60
CA LEU A 69 6.20 13.38 13.31
C LEU A 69 7.20 13.37 14.47
N ASN A 70 7.50 12.21 15.06
CA ASN A 70 8.24 12.16 16.34
C ASN A 70 9.55 11.37 16.29
N TRP A 71 9.73 10.45 15.35
CA TRP A 71 11.01 9.73 15.25
C TRP A 71 12.10 10.69 14.78
N SER A 72 13.18 10.74 15.55
CA SER A 72 14.23 11.75 15.39
C SER A 72 15.53 11.23 14.79
N SER A 73 15.68 9.92 14.62
CA SER A 73 16.90 9.35 14.03
C SER A 73 16.88 9.46 12.50
N GLY A 74 17.37 10.57 11.99
CA GLY A 74 17.48 10.88 10.56
C GLY A 74 16.24 11.60 10.00
N SER A 75 16.00 11.46 8.69
CA SER A 75 14.82 12.02 8.04
C SER A 75 13.55 11.26 8.43
N PRO A 76 12.37 11.91 8.41
CA PRO A 76 11.10 11.22 8.58
C PRO A 76 10.93 10.07 7.58
N PRO A 77 10.18 9.02 7.93
CA PRO A 77 9.84 7.95 7.00
C PRO A 77 9.09 8.48 5.77
N ALA A 78 9.54 8.06 4.58
CA ALA A 78 8.91 8.47 3.31
C ALA A 78 8.05 7.37 2.68
N PHE A 79 8.19 6.12 3.15
CA PHE A 79 7.52 4.96 2.58
C PHE A 79 6.89 4.10 3.67
N ALA A 80 5.68 3.60 3.40
CA ALA A 80 4.99 2.62 4.20
C ALA A 80 4.55 1.42 3.34
N LEU A 81 4.62 0.22 3.89
CA LEU A 81 4.09 -1.00 3.29
C LEU A 81 3.18 -1.70 4.29
N LEU A 82 1.99 -2.07 3.83
CA LEU A 82 1.08 -2.95 4.56
C LEU A 82 1.28 -4.38 4.03
N LEU A 83 1.83 -5.27 4.84
CA LEU A 83 2.03 -6.67 4.49
C LEU A 83 0.97 -7.54 5.15
N GLY A 84 -0.06 -7.83 4.39
CA GLY A 84 -1.25 -8.57 4.78
C GLY A 84 -2.46 -8.10 3.98
N ASP A 85 -3.36 -9.05 3.69
CA ASP A 85 -4.59 -8.75 2.96
C ASP A 85 -5.55 -7.93 3.82
N GLY A 86 -6.36 -7.11 3.15
CA GLY A 86 -7.44 -6.36 3.75
C GLY A 86 -8.79 -7.03 3.51
N ASN A 87 -9.71 -6.89 4.45
CA ASN A 87 -11.07 -7.37 4.31
C ASN A 87 -12.03 -6.28 4.82
N PHE A 88 -13.07 -5.97 4.03
CA PHE A 88 -14.08 -5.00 4.42
C PHE A 88 -14.80 -5.40 5.72
N ASP A 89 -15.05 -6.69 5.94
CA ASP A 89 -15.62 -7.21 7.19
C ASP A 89 -14.51 -7.59 8.19
N TYR A 90 -13.58 -6.67 8.45
CA TYR A 90 -12.45 -6.92 9.34
C TYR A 90 -12.86 -7.24 10.79
N LYS A 91 -14.07 -6.88 11.19
CA LYS A 91 -14.66 -7.27 12.50
C LYS A 91 -15.39 -8.61 12.47
N ASN A 92 -15.44 -9.27 11.29
CA ASN A 92 -16.08 -10.56 11.07
C ASN A 92 -17.54 -10.61 11.54
N HIS A 93 -18.30 -9.55 11.31
CA HIS A 93 -19.73 -9.48 11.64
C HIS A 93 -20.54 -10.52 10.86
N SER A 94 -20.19 -10.76 9.61
CA SER A 94 -20.83 -11.76 8.75
C SER A 94 -20.48 -13.20 9.12
N ARG A 95 -19.45 -13.41 9.95
CA ARG A 95 -18.86 -14.71 10.31
C ARG A 95 -18.31 -15.51 9.11
N ASN A 96 -18.06 -14.84 8.00
CA ASN A 96 -17.53 -15.42 6.76
C ASN A 96 -16.20 -14.74 6.35
N SER A 97 -15.59 -13.94 7.24
CA SER A 97 -14.32 -13.31 6.95
C SER A 97 -13.22 -14.36 6.73
N PRO A 98 -12.48 -14.31 5.64
CA PRO A 98 -11.40 -15.27 5.36
C PRO A 98 -10.21 -15.14 6.31
N GLY A 99 -10.08 -14.02 7.03
CA GLY A 99 -9.01 -13.75 7.96
C GLY A 99 -8.92 -12.27 8.33
N LEU A 100 -8.14 -12.00 9.37
CA LEU A 100 -7.91 -10.65 9.91
C LEU A 100 -6.41 -10.39 9.88
N TRP A 101 -5.91 -9.85 8.77
CA TRP A 101 -4.47 -9.57 8.63
C TRP A 101 -4.15 -8.09 8.88
N VAL A 102 -4.29 -7.25 7.87
CA VAL A 102 -4.09 -5.81 7.99
C VAL A 102 -5.36 -5.12 7.48
N PRO A 103 -6.21 -4.59 8.37
CA PRO A 103 -7.50 -4.03 7.97
C PRO A 103 -7.29 -2.86 7.01
N PRO A 104 -8.17 -2.69 6.00
CA PRO A 104 -8.24 -1.44 5.25
C PRO A 104 -8.97 -0.39 6.09
N PHE A 105 -8.88 0.87 5.68
CA PHE A 105 -9.80 1.87 6.17
C PHE A 105 -11.04 1.92 5.26
N GLU A 106 -12.21 1.97 5.88
CA GLU A 106 -13.50 2.03 5.18
C GLU A 106 -14.14 3.40 5.36
N GLN A 107 -14.48 4.02 4.23
CA GLN A 107 -15.24 5.25 4.19
C GLN A 107 -16.46 5.07 3.28
N GLY A 108 -17.61 4.86 3.87
CA GLY A 108 -18.83 4.54 3.14
C GLY A 108 -18.73 3.18 2.44
N ASP A 109 -18.77 3.19 1.12
CA ASP A 109 -18.65 2.02 0.24
C ASP A 109 -17.23 1.82 -0.34
N ARG A 110 -16.25 2.60 0.12
CA ARG A 110 -14.89 2.58 -0.38
C ARG A 110 -13.92 2.09 0.68
N CYS A 111 -13.01 1.20 0.26
CA CYS A 111 -11.84 0.82 1.03
C CYS A 111 -10.62 1.54 0.46
N THR A 112 -9.79 2.12 1.32
CA THR A 112 -8.56 2.80 0.91
C THR A 112 -7.43 2.55 1.89
N ASP A 113 -6.21 2.52 1.38
CA ASP A 113 -4.99 2.50 2.19
C ASP A 113 -4.40 3.90 2.35
N ASP A 114 -4.75 4.84 1.49
CA ASP A 114 -4.20 6.21 1.53
C ASP A 114 -4.51 6.92 2.85
N TRP A 115 -5.65 6.63 3.46
CA TRP A 115 -6.04 7.20 4.74
C TRP A 115 -5.00 7.01 5.86
N PHE A 116 -4.24 5.92 5.81
CA PHE A 116 -3.21 5.65 6.83
C PHE A 116 -2.06 6.66 6.81
N VAL A 117 -1.88 7.39 5.73
CA VAL A 117 -0.76 8.30 5.49
C VAL A 117 -1.17 9.75 5.24
N TYR A 118 -2.41 10.10 5.50
CA TYR A 118 -2.84 11.49 5.63
C TYR A 118 -2.77 11.88 7.10
N PHE A 119 -1.80 12.73 7.49
CA PHE A 119 -1.52 13.04 8.89
C PHE A 119 -2.17 14.33 9.36
N ASP A 120 -2.53 15.22 8.46
CA ASP A 120 -3.21 16.45 8.77
C ASP A 120 -4.69 16.23 9.11
N GLY A 121 -5.24 17.08 9.95
CA GLY A 121 -6.63 17.06 10.36
C GLY A 121 -7.12 15.71 10.89
N ASN A 122 -8.34 15.33 10.51
CA ASN A 122 -8.94 14.04 10.87
C ASN A 122 -8.60 12.92 9.88
N GLY A 123 -7.76 13.21 8.87
CA GLY A 123 -7.36 12.26 7.83
C GLY A 123 -8.44 11.97 6.79
N ASP A 124 -9.40 12.86 6.64
CA ASP A 124 -10.38 12.77 5.55
C ASP A 124 -10.00 13.75 4.43
N PRO A 125 -9.34 13.29 3.36
CA PRO A 125 -8.90 14.15 2.26
C PRO A 125 -10.07 14.81 1.53
N LEU A 126 -11.28 14.27 1.64
CA LEU A 126 -12.48 14.83 1.00
C LEU A 126 -13.06 16.01 1.79
N VAL A 127 -12.86 16.03 3.12
CA VAL A 127 -13.41 17.06 3.99
C VAL A 127 -12.43 18.21 4.20
N GLU A 128 -11.13 17.93 4.22
CA GLU A 128 -10.10 18.88 4.64
C GLU A 128 -9.22 19.41 3.50
N ASN A 129 -9.51 19.06 2.25
CA ASN A 129 -8.67 19.37 1.08
C ASN A 129 -7.21 18.89 1.21
N ASP A 130 -6.93 17.98 2.12
CA ASP A 130 -5.64 17.31 2.22
C ASP A 130 -5.58 16.17 1.20
N ILE A 131 -5.15 16.51 0.00
CA ILE A 131 -5.08 15.57 -1.14
C ILE A 131 -3.68 14.98 -1.34
N PHE A 132 -2.72 15.37 -0.52
CA PHE A 132 -1.33 14.90 -0.63
C PHE A 132 -0.97 13.99 0.54
N PRO A 133 -0.67 12.72 0.30
CA PRO A 133 -0.22 11.83 1.37
C PRO A 133 1.16 12.25 1.89
N ASP A 134 1.35 12.17 3.20
CA ASP A 134 2.64 12.46 3.86
C ASP A 134 3.70 11.38 3.65
N MET A 135 3.27 10.17 3.28
CA MET A 135 4.13 9.04 2.89
C MET A 135 3.57 8.36 1.65
N ALA A 136 4.45 7.76 0.84
CA ALA A 136 4.00 6.80 -0.16
C ALA A 136 3.62 5.49 0.53
N ILE A 137 2.45 4.96 0.22
CA ILE A 137 1.96 3.70 0.80
C ILE A 137 1.66 2.67 -0.28
N GLY A 138 1.87 1.39 0.04
CA GLY A 138 1.49 0.26 -0.80
C GLY A 138 1.11 -0.94 0.04
N ARG A 139 0.48 -1.94 -0.59
CA ARG A 139 0.06 -3.17 0.08
C ARG A 139 0.55 -4.40 -0.68
N LEU A 140 1.03 -5.41 0.08
CA LEU A 140 1.18 -6.78 -0.37
C LEU A 140 0.06 -7.63 0.25
N PRO A 141 -1.01 -7.95 -0.49
CA PRO A 141 -2.22 -8.56 0.06
C PRO A 141 -2.06 -10.07 0.24
N ALA A 142 -1.24 -10.47 1.19
CA ALA A 142 -1.00 -11.87 1.52
C ALA A 142 -2.02 -12.36 2.57
N GLN A 143 -2.55 -13.56 2.36
CA GLN A 143 -3.39 -14.28 3.30
C GLN A 143 -2.66 -15.45 3.96
N LEU A 144 -1.58 -15.92 3.35
CA LEU A 144 -0.77 -17.03 3.83
C LEU A 144 0.72 -16.65 3.83
N PRO A 145 1.53 -17.19 4.77
CA PRO A 145 2.97 -16.92 4.81
C PRO A 145 3.69 -17.24 3.49
N VAL A 146 3.26 -18.30 2.78
CA VAL A 146 3.83 -18.65 1.49
C VAL A 146 3.54 -17.60 0.41
N GLN A 147 2.37 -16.96 0.44
CA GLN A 147 2.04 -15.87 -0.49
C GLN A 147 2.90 -14.63 -0.21
N ALA A 148 3.05 -14.26 1.07
CA ALA A 148 3.93 -13.17 1.46
C ALA A 148 5.38 -13.41 0.98
N ASP A 149 5.89 -14.62 1.18
CA ASP A 149 7.24 -15.01 0.72
C ASP A 149 7.37 -14.94 -0.80
N ILE A 150 6.38 -15.41 -1.56
CA ILE A 150 6.37 -15.34 -3.03
C ILE A 150 6.37 -13.88 -3.51
N MET A 151 5.52 -13.03 -2.92
CA MET A 151 5.43 -11.62 -3.29
C MET A 151 6.76 -10.88 -3.03
N VAL A 152 7.35 -11.10 -1.85
CA VAL A 152 8.64 -10.52 -1.50
C VAL A 152 9.76 -11.04 -2.41
N ARG A 153 9.80 -12.35 -2.66
CA ARG A 153 10.79 -12.94 -3.57
C ARG A 153 10.68 -12.37 -4.98
N LYS A 154 9.47 -12.22 -5.49
CA LYS A 154 9.25 -11.61 -6.82
C LYS A 154 9.85 -10.20 -6.91
N ILE A 155 9.73 -9.39 -5.85
CA ILE A 155 10.35 -8.05 -5.79
C ILE A 155 11.88 -8.18 -5.81
N ILE A 156 12.44 -9.03 -4.96
CA ILE A 156 13.89 -9.24 -4.86
C ILE A 156 14.48 -9.73 -6.18
N ASP A 157 13.86 -10.73 -6.81
CA ASP A 157 14.32 -11.31 -8.06
C ASP A 157 14.24 -10.30 -9.21
N TYR A 158 13.14 -9.52 -9.28
CA TYR A 158 12.98 -8.48 -10.29
C TYR A 158 14.06 -7.39 -10.21
N GLU A 159 14.47 -7.03 -9.01
CA GLU A 159 15.47 -5.98 -8.78
C GLU A 159 16.90 -6.51 -8.90
N SER A 160 17.18 -7.71 -8.37
CA SER A 160 18.54 -8.25 -8.26
C SER A 160 19.03 -8.93 -9.55
N ALA A 161 18.12 -9.55 -10.29
CA ALA A 161 18.43 -10.28 -11.53
C ALA A 161 17.43 -9.92 -12.64
N PRO A 162 17.41 -8.66 -13.09
CA PRO A 162 16.42 -8.22 -14.05
C PRO A 162 16.57 -8.92 -15.39
N GLU A 163 15.54 -9.65 -15.82
CA GLU A 163 15.45 -10.11 -17.20
C GLU A 163 15.21 -8.91 -18.12
N PHE A 164 16.09 -8.77 -19.12
CA PHE A 164 15.92 -7.74 -20.14
C PHE A 164 15.03 -8.24 -21.26
N GLY A 165 14.11 -7.40 -21.72
CA GLY A 165 13.22 -7.74 -22.80
C GLY A 165 12.30 -6.60 -23.18
N VAL A 166 11.63 -6.72 -24.31
CA VAL A 166 10.70 -5.70 -24.85
C VAL A 166 9.55 -5.41 -23.87
N TRP A 167 9.19 -6.40 -23.07
CA TRP A 167 8.15 -6.29 -22.06
C TRP A 167 8.39 -5.17 -21.03
N ARG A 168 9.66 -4.83 -20.75
CA ARG A 168 10.00 -3.74 -19.83
C ARG A 168 9.64 -2.36 -20.35
N ASN A 169 9.54 -2.23 -21.68
CA ASN A 169 9.14 -1.01 -22.34
C ASN A 169 7.71 -1.11 -22.89
N THR A 170 6.95 -2.11 -22.47
CA THR A 170 5.55 -2.30 -22.86
C THR A 170 4.64 -1.89 -21.72
N ILE A 171 3.72 -1.00 -21.99
CA ILE A 171 2.65 -0.59 -21.08
C ILE A 171 1.35 -1.16 -21.66
N VAL A 172 0.63 -1.94 -20.85
CA VAL A 172 -0.68 -2.44 -21.19
C VAL A 172 -1.72 -1.45 -20.69
N LEU A 173 -2.54 -0.93 -21.58
CA LEU A 173 -3.68 -0.07 -21.28
C LEU A 173 -4.94 -0.91 -21.41
N THR A 174 -5.66 -1.05 -20.31
CA THR A 174 -6.93 -1.80 -20.26
C THR A 174 -8.04 -0.83 -19.90
N ALA A 175 -9.10 -0.84 -20.67
CA ALA A 175 -10.27 -0.02 -20.42
C ALA A 175 -11.54 -0.83 -20.69
N ASP A 176 -12.60 -0.52 -19.95
CA ASP A 176 -13.95 -1.00 -20.23
C ASP A 176 -14.59 -0.16 -21.34
N ASP A 177 -15.56 -0.73 -22.04
CA ASP A 177 -16.32 0.01 -23.03
C ASP A 177 -17.28 1.03 -22.35
N GLU A 178 -17.83 1.92 -23.17
CA GLU A 178 -18.66 3.05 -22.70
C GLU A 178 -20.15 2.70 -22.67
N ASN A 179 -20.49 1.41 -22.81
CA ASN A 179 -21.86 0.95 -23.00
C ASN A 179 -22.33 0.01 -21.90
N THR A 180 -22.91 0.55 -20.83
CA THR A 180 -23.73 -0.27 -19.94
C THR A 180 -25.12 -0.46 -20.54
N PRO A 181 -25.51 -1.67 -20.96
CA PRO A 181 -26.82 -1.93 -21.54
C PRO A 181 -27.94 -1.47 -20.59
N GLY A 182 -28.80 -0.52 -21.06
CA GLY A 182 -29.88 0.03 -20.27
C GLY A 182 -29.55 1.23 -19.39
N SER A 183 -28.32 1.70 -19.37
CA SER A 183 -27.95 2.95 -18.70
C SER A 183 -28.45 4.16 -19.52
N THR A 184 -29.03 5.14 -18.81
CA THR A 184 -29.35 6.46 -19.36
C THR A 184 -28.32 7.51 -18.98
N PHE A 185 -27.30 7.14 -18.24
CA PHE A 185 -26.22 8.02 -17.82
C PHE A 185 -25.04 7.90 -18.79
N ALA A 186 -24.44 9.06 -19.12
CA ALA A 186 -23.18 9.07 -19.85
C ALA A 186 -22.10 8.43 -18.96
N GLU A 187 -21.52 7.36 -19.44
CA GLU A 187 -20.37 6.72 -18.77
C GLU A 187 -19.09 7.52 -18.99
N LEU A 188 -18.12 7.29 -18.11
CA LEU A 188 -16.80 7.89 -18.28
C LEU A 188 -16.11 7.26 -19.49
N PHE A 189 -15.46 8.10 -20.30
CA PHE A 189 -14.78 7.67 -21.53
C PHE A 189 -13.43 7.02 -21.22
N HIS A 190 -13.44 5.83 -20.61
CA HIS A 190 -12.22 5.13 -20.20
C HIS A 190 -11.32 4.77 -21.39
N THR A 191 -11.92 4.37 -22.52
CA THR A 191 -11.17 4.09 -23.76
C THR A 191 -10.55 5.36 -24.32
N THR A 192 -11.30 6.47 -24.36
CA THR A 192 -10.80 7.77 -24.82
C THR A 192 -9.66 8.31 -23.94
N ASP A 193 -9.76 8.13 -22.62
CA ASP A 193 -8.71 8.55 -21.70
C ASP A 193 -7.47 7.66 -21.82
N SER A 194 -7.63 6.37 -22.05
CA SER A 194 -6.53 5.44 -22.35
C SER A 194 -5.83 5.81 -23.66
N GLU A 195 -6.57 6.17 -24.71
CA GLU A 195 -6.02 6.68 -25.98
C GLU A 195 -5.22 7.98 -25.74
N ARG A 196 -5.81 8.91 -24.98
CA ARG A 196 -5.12 10.18 -24.66
C ARG A 196 -3.83 9.94 -23.89
N LEU A 197 -3.82 8.99 -22.95
CA LEU A 197 -2.62 8.61 -22.21
C LEU A 197 -1.54 8.06 -23.16
N ALA A 198 -1.90 7.13 -24.04
CA ALA A 198 -0.98 6.55 -25.01
C ALA A 198 -0.38 7.61 -25.95
N ASP A 199 -1.22 8.50 -26.49
CA ASP A 199 -0.81 9.44 -27.53
C ASP A 199 -0.05 10.65 -27.01
N ARG A 200 -0.39 11.14 -25.81
CA ARG A 200 0.13 12.41 -25.30
C ARG A 200 1.13 12.29 -24.17
N HIS A 201 1.07 11.20 -23.38
CA HIS A 201 1.83 11.08 -22.15
C HIS A 201 2.83 9.93 -22.16
N LEU A 202 2.66 8.95 -23.05
CA LEU A 202 3.59 7.84 -23.13
C LEU A 202 4.89 8.27 -23.83
N PRO A 203 6.06 8.15 -23.17
CA PRO A 203 7.32 8.44 -23.81
C PRO A 203 7.56 7.52 -25.02
N ARG A 204 8.23 8.03 -26.08
CA ARG A 204 8.47 7.27 -27.32
C ARG A 204 9.28 5.97 -27.15
N ALA A 205 9.96 5.82 -26.01
CA ALA A 205 10.70 4.60 -25.68
C ALA A 205 9.78 3.45 -25.25
N PHE A 206 8.50 3.74 -24.96
CA PHE A 206 7.52 2.74 -24.54
C PHE A 206 6.57 2.38 -25.70
N ARG A 207 6.15 1.12 -25.69
CA ARG A 207 5.11 0.59 -26.57
C ARG A 207 3.82 0.48 -25.78
N ALA A 208 2.71 0.97 -26.31
CA ALA A 208 1.38 0.73 -25.78
C ALA A 208 0.81 -0.55 -26.39
N GLU A 209 0.37 -1.46 -25.53
CA GLU A 209 -0.53 -2.57 -25.88
C GLU A 209 -1.91 -2.20 -25.34
N LYS A 210 -2.91 -2.18 -26.22
CA LYS A 210 -4.27 -1.72 -25.89
C LYS A 210 -5.23 -2.91 -25.87
N VAL A 211 -6.01 -3.02 -24.80
CA VAL A 211 -6.98 -4.10 -24.56
C VAL A 211 -8.30 -3.47 -24.12
N TYR A 212 -9.18 -3.18 -25.11
CA TYR A 212 -10.53 -2.64 -24.93
C TYR A 212 -11.34 -2.80 -26.20
#